data_6f66325792b526aa36f5028e29edf90a
#
_entry.id   6f66325792b526aa36f5028e29edf90a
#
_cell.length_a   1.000
_cell.length_b   1.000
_cell.length_c   1.000
_cell.angle_alpha   90.00
_cell.angle_beta   90.00
_cell.angle_gamma   90.00
#
_symmetry.space_group_name_H-M   'P 1'
#
loop_
_entity.id
_entity.type
_entity.pdbx_description
1 polymer ?
#
loop_
_entity_poly.entity_id
_entity_poly.type
_entity_poly.pdbx_seq_one_letter_code
_entity_poly.pdbx_strand_id
1 'polypeptide(L)'
;MKKFFTVFMLAFGALTMGNTALADAPKQGEQFDVVAQPISTENPAKIEVLEIFWYGCIHCYQMEAPLNAWVKKLPGDVYFKRMPGLPNPSWAPMAKAFYAMETLGVAEKLHTPLFEAVHKQKTLNPTDEKAAIDWVTKQSGLDKLKVEQAFKSFTINTSLNRAAITFRNSGATGVPSLVIDGKYITSSTMSGGNEQALKTADYIIDNVRKDKAAKK
;
A
#
# COMPACT_ATOMS: atom_id res chain seq x y z
N MET A 1 -34.26 -77.70 7.80
CA MET A 1 -33.80 -76.72 8.79
C MET A 1 -32.74 -75.83 8.12
N LYS A 2 -33.13 -74.64 7.64
CA LYS A 2 -32.23 -73.71 6.99
C LYS A 2 -31.89 -72.64 7.99
N LYS A 3 -30.59 -72.49 8.34
CA LYS A 3 -30.09 -71.44 9.21
C LYS A 3 -29.75 -70.24 8.36
N PHE A 4 -30.44 -69.08 8.60
CA PHE A 4 -30.09 -67.77 8.04
C PHE A 4 -28.98 -67.14 8.87
N PHE A 5 -27.84 -66.84 8.25
CA PHE A 5 -26.77 -66.05 8.85
C PHE A 5 -26.96 -64.58 8.41
N THR A 6 -27.33 -63.73 9.37
CA THR A 6 -27.42 -62.26 9.12
C THR A 6 -26.06 -61.67 9.38
N VAL A 7 -25.41 -61.19 8.32
CA VAL A 7 -24.14 -60.41 8.43
C VAL A 7 -24.49 -58.98 8.72
N PHE A 8 -24.08 -58.50 9.89
CA PHE A 8 -24.22 -57.10 10.30
C PHE A 8 -22.97 -56.31 9.81
N MET A 9 -23.13 -55.49 8.76
CA MET A 9 -22.05 -54.70 8.18
C MET A 9 -21.97 -53.38 8.96
N LEU A 10 -21.03 -53.25 9.89
CA LEU A 10 -20.70 -51.99 10.58
C LEU A 10 -19.98 -51.04 9.62
N ALA A 11 -20.70 -50.03 9.14
CA ALA A 11 -20.11 -48.92 8.38
C ALA A 11 -19.33 -48.01 9.33
N PHE A 12 -18.01 -48.12 9.30
CA PHE A 12 -17.10 -47.23 10.01
C PHE A 12 -16.99 -45.93 9.22
N GLY A 13 -17.77 -44.93 9.59
CA GLY A 13 -17.68 -43.56 9.00
C GLY A 13 -16.40 -42.88 9.48
N ALA A 14 -15.39 -42.82 8.61
CA ALA A 14 -14.19 -42.01 8.86
C ALA A 14 -14.56 -40.51 8.77
N LEU A 15 -14.71 -39.85 9.92
CA LEU A 15 -14.71 -38.41 10.02
C LEU A 15 -13.31 -37.91 9.61
N THR A 16 -13.16 -37.43 8.37
CA THR A 16 -11.99 -36.66 7.97
C THR A 16 -12.09 -35.29 8.65
N MET A 17 -11.45 -35.13 9.80
CA MET A 17 -11.18 -33.79 10.35
C MET A 17 -10.27 -33.07 9.36
N GLY A 18 -10.84 -32.17 8.57
CA GLY A 18 -10.09 -31.24 7.73
C GLY A 18 -9.21 -30.38 8.63
N ASN A 19 -7.92 -30.66 8.64
CA ASN A 19 -6.92 -29.74 9.20
C ASN A 19 -6.98 -28.46 8.38
N THR A 20 -7.74 -27.45 8.82
CA THR A 20 -7.52 -26.07 8.40
C THR A 20 -6.17 -25.67 8.96
N ALA A 21 -5.14 -25.73 8.14
CA ALA A 21 -3.85 -25.14 8.49
C ALA A 21 -4.11 -23.66 8.80
N LEU A 22 -4.10 -23.30 10.07
CA LEU A 22 -4.05 -21.91 10.48
C LEU A 22 -2.72 -21.38 9.94
N ALA A 23 -2.77 -20.44 8.99
CA ALA A 23 -1.57 -19.77 8.54
C ALA A 23 -0.88 -19.16 9.78
N ASP A 24 0.40 -19.43 9.94
CA ASP A 24 1.18 -18.86 11.04
C ASP A 24 1.05 -17.34 11.04
N ALA A 25 0.95 -16.76 12.25
CA ALA A 25 0.90 -15.31 12.39
C ALA A 25 2.19 -14.69 11.83
N PRO A 26 2.11 -13.52 11.15
CA PRO A 26 3.29 -12.81 10.66
C PRO A 26 4.29 -12.56 11.79
N LYS A 27 5.59 -12.74 11.48
CA LYS A 27 6.70 -12.60 12.44
C LYS A 27 7.51 -11.35 12.14
N GLN A 28 7.89 -10.64 13.19
CA GLN A 28 8.82 -9.52 13.08
C GLN A 28 10.20 -10.02 12.65
N GLY A 29 10.87 -9.25 11.80
CA GLY A 29 12.14 -9.64 11.16
C GLY A 29 11.98 -10.52 9.92
N GLU A 30 10.74 -10.98 9.61
CA GLU A 30 10.42 -11.77 8.43
C GLU A 30 9.38 -11.04 7.56
N GLN A 31 8.09 -11.08 7.93
CA GLN A 31 7.00 -10.47 7.15
C GLN A 31 6.78 -8.99 7.45
N PHE A 32 7.24 -8.49 8.59
CA PHE A 32 7.21 -7.07 8.95
C PHE A 32 8.36 -6.73 9.89
N ASP A 33 8.62 -5.43 10.07
CA ASP A 33 9.60 -4.95 11.04
C ASP A 33 9.16 -3.63 11.69
N VAL A 34 9.91 -3.18 12.68
CA VAL A 34 9.77 -1.84 13.26
C VAL A 34 10.46 -0.85 12.33
N VAL A 35 9.87 0.33 12.12
CA VAL A 35 10.49 1.39 11.33
C VAL A 35 11.83 1.82 11.94
N ALA A 36 12.77 2.25 11.10
CA ALA A 36 14.10 2.66 11.56
C ALA A 36 14.03 3.85 12.54
N GLN A 37 13.11 4.77 12.34
CA GLN A 37 12.79 5.85 13.27
C GLN A 37 11.27 6.11 13.25
N PRO A 38 10.63 6.34 14.41
CA PRO A 38 9.18 6.59 14.47
C PRO A 38 8.75 7.75 13.57
N ILE A 39 7.67 7.55 12.83
CA ILE A 39 7.09 8.52 11.90
C ILE A 39 5.82 9.07 12.54
N SER A 40 5.73 10.40 12.63
CA SER A 40 4.52 11.05 13.15
C SER A 40 3.35 10.85 12.21
N THR A 41 2.21 10.41 12.76
CA THR A 41 0.94 10.28 12.03
C THR A 41 0.13 11.58 12.12
N GLU A 42 -0.73 11.85 11.14
CA GLU A 42 -1.56 13.07 11.16
C GLU A 42 -2.67 13.04 12.20
N ASN A 43 -3.19 11.85 12.50
CA ASN A 43 -4.24 11.67 13.49
C ASN A 43 -3.88 10.56 14.48
N PRO A 44 -3.28 10.90 15.64
CA PRO A 44 -2.86 9.91 16.64
C PRO A 44 -4.03 9.15 17.29
N ALA A 45 -5.27 9.63 17.18
CA ALA A 45 -6.44 8.92 17.66
C ALA A 45 -6.86 7.75 16.76
N LYS A 46 -6.41 7.74 15.51
CA LYS A 46 -6.65 6.67 14.54
C LYS A 46 -5.36 5.90 14.22
N ILE A 47 -5.48 4.81 13.50
CA ILE A 47 -4.36 4.03 12.97
C ILE A 47 -4.12 4.48 11.53
N GLU A 48 -2.93 5.01 11.26
CA GLU A 48 -2.53 5.37 9.90
C GLU A 48 -1.96 4.17 9.17
N VAL A 49 -2.37 3.99 7.91
CA VAL A 49 -1.66 3.15 6.94
C VAL A 49 -1.13 4.05 5.85
N LEU A 50 0.18 4.16 5.76
CA LEU A 50 0.88 4.94 4.75
C LEU A 50 1.46 4.01 3.70
N GLU A 51 0.96 4.10 2.46
CA GLU A 51 1.60 3.46 1.32
C GLU A 51 2.78 4.31 0.83
N ILE A 52 3.95 3.68 0.71
CA ILE A 52 5.10 4.26 0.03
C ILE A 52 5.18 3.59 -1.34
N PHE A 53 5.06 4.37 -2.42
CA PHE A 53 4.96 3.87 -3.78
C PHE A 53 5.79 4.69 -4.78
N TRP A 54 5.89 4.23 -6.01
CA TRP A 54 6.41 5.01 -7.14
C TRP A 54 5.69 4.63 -8.44
N TYR A 55 5.27 5.62 -9.22
CA TYR A 55 4.58 5.36 -10.49
C TYR A 55 5.40 4.56 -11.50
N GLY A 56 6.73 4.60 -11.44
CA GLY A 56 7.60 3.77 -12.29
C GLY A 56 7.76 2.32 -11.83
N CYS A 57 7.18 1.94 -10.69
CA CYS A 57 7.29 0.59 -10.13
C CYS A 57 6.15 -0.31 -10.61
N ILE A 58 6.48 -1.37 -11.35
CA ILE A 58 5.49 -2.35 -11.84
C ILE A 58 4.77 -3.06 -10.69
N HIS A 59 5.47 -3.34 -9.57
CA HIS A 59 4.86 -3.99 -8.41
C HIS A 59 3.87 -3.08 -7.68
N CYS A 60 4.10 -1.75 -7.66
CA CYS A 60 3.13 -0.78 -7.17
C CYS A 60 1.88 -0.76 -8.07
N TYR A 61 2.05 -0.75 -9.39
CA TYR A 61 0.93 -0.86 -10.32
C TYR A 61 0.12 -2.14 -10.11
N GLN A 62 0.79 -3.28 -9.93
CA GLN A 62 0.13 -4.56 -9.66
C GLN A 62 -0.59 -4.59 -8.30
N MET A 63 -0.14 -3.78 -7.34
CA MET A 63 -0.75 -3.67 -6.03
C MET A 63 -2.01 -2.78 -6.03
N GLU A 64 -2.17 -1.85 -6.99
CA GLU A 64 -3.26 -0.87 -7.02
C GLU A 64 -4.65 -1.50 -6.86
N ALA A 65 -5.00 -2.52 -7.66
CA ALA A 65 -6.33 -3.11 -7.62
C ALA A 65 -6.63 -3.81 -6.29
N PRO A 66 -5.80 -4.73 -5.76
CA PRO A 66 -6.02 -5.34 -4.46
C PRO A 66 -5.96 -4.33 -3.30
N LEU A 67 -5.05 -3.34 -3.35
CA LEU A 67 -4.94 -2.30 -2.34
C LEU A 67 -6.19 -1.42 -2.28
N ASN A 68 -6.68 -0.93 -3.43
CA ASN A 68 -7.89 -0.12 -3.47
C ASN A 68 -9.13 -0.88 -2.99
N ALA A 69 -9.22 -2.19 -3.28
CA ALA A 69 -10.30 -3.03 -2.76
C ALA A 69 -10.20 -3.24 -1.25
N TRP A 70 -8.98 -3.34 -0.71
CA TRP A 70 -8.70 -3.47 0.71
C TRP A 70 -8.98 -2.16 1.46
N VAL A 71 -8.51 -1.02 0.94
CA VAL A 71 -8.74 0.32 1.53
C VAL A 71 -10.23 0.61 1.73
N LYS A 72 -11.09 0.21 0.78
CA LYS A 72 -12.56 0.38 0.89
C LYS A 72 -13.19 -0.40 2.05
N LYS A 73 -12.49 -1.39 2.58
CA LYS A 73 -12.96 -2.25 3.69
C LYS A 73 -12.34 -1.87 5.03
N LEU A 74 -11.45 -0.88 5.07
CA LEU A 74 -10.83 -0.44 6.31
C LEU A 74 -11.89 0.07 7.30
N PRO A 75 -11.79 -0.33 8.58
CA PRO A 75 -12.71 0.13 9.62
C PRO A 75 -12.49 1.62 9.94
N GLY A 76 -13.48 2.27 10.54
CA GLY A 76 -13.49 3.71 10.78
C GLY A 76 -12.40 4.25 11.71
N ASP A 77 -11.73 3.37 12.46
CA ASP A 77 -10.56 3.69 13.30
C ASP A 77 -9.23 3.67 12.54
N VAL A 78 -9.24 3.28 11.26
CA VAL A 78 -8.08 3.25 10.37
C VAL A 78 -8.25 4.27 9.24
N TYR A 79 -7.18 4.93 8.84
CA TYR A 79 -7.17 5.76 7.64
C TYR A 79 -5.95 5.48 6.78
N PHE A 80 -6.14 5.66 5.48
CA PHE A 80 -5.14 5.36 4.47
C PHE A 80 -4.58 6.62 3.83
N LYS A 81 -3.28 6.62 3.56
CA LYS A 81 -2.57 7.70 2.85
C LYS A 81 -1.58 7.11 1.85
N ARG A 82 -1.29 7.89 0.83
CA ARG A 82 -0.22 7.61 -0.13
C ARG A 82 0.91 8.62 -0.02
N MET A 83 2.12 8.16 -0.23
CA MET A 83 3.31 9.00 -0.33
C MET A 83 4.25 8.43 -1.40
N PRO A 84 4.68 9.23 -2.39
CA PRO A 84 5.71 8.75 -3.30
C PRO A 84 7.03 8.56 -2.55
N GLY A 85 7.66 7.39 -2.75
CA GLY A 85 9.02 7.13 -2.29
C GLY A 85 10.01 8.02 -3.05
N LEU A 86 11.05 8.48 -2.37
CA LEU A 86 12.07 9.33 -2.98
C LEU A 86 13.49 8.91 -2.53
N PRO A 87 13.95 7.70 -2.94
CA PRO A 87 15.28 7.21 -2.59
C PRO A 87 16.40 7.94 -3.37
N ASN A 88 16.07 8.48 -4.55
CA ASN A 88 17.01 9.20 -5.40
C ASN A 88 16.29 10.24 -6.29
N PRO A 89 17.02 11.21 -6.88
CA PRO A 89 16.43 12.30 -7.65
C PRO A 89 15.65 11.88 -8.90
N SER A 90 15.95 10.71 -9.49
CA SER A 90 15.27 10.27 -10.72
C SER A 90 13.78 9.94 -10.51
N TRP A 91 13.35 9.76 -9.26
CA TRP A 91 11.95 9.52 -8.90
C TRP A 91 11.15 10.81 -8.72
N ALA A 92 11.85 11.95 -8.63
CA ALA A 92 11.22 13.25 -8.36
C ALA A 92 10.15 13.67 -9.39
N PRO A 93 10.26 13.45 -10.70
CA PRO A 93 9.22 13.81 -11.65
C PRO A 93 7.85 13.24 -11.30
N MET A 94 7.78 11.96 -10.99
CA MET A 94 6.52 11.31 -10.62
C MET A 94 6.05 11.66 -9.21
N ALA A 95 6.96 11.92 -8.28
CA ALA A 95 6.60 12.43 -6.96
C ALA A 95 5.99 13.84 -7.05
N LYS A 96 6.54 14.70 -7.90
CA LYS A 96 5.95 16.03 -8.20
C LYS A 96 4.58 15.89 -8.86
N ALA A 97 4.42 14.95 -9.80
CA ALA A 97 3.13 14.70 -10.44
C ALA A 97 2.06 14.32 -9.39
N PHE A 98 2.38 13.43 -8.45
CA PHE A 98 1.46 13.06 -7.38
C PHE A 98 1.03 14.27 -6.55
N TYR A 99 1.97 15.05 -6.01
CA TYR A 99 1.66 16.20 -5.18
C TYR A 99 1.01 17.35 -5.96
N ALA A 100 1.33 17.52 -7.24
CA ALA A 100 0.64 18.46 -8.09
C ALA A 100 -0.82 18.07 -8.31
N MET A 101 -1.09 16.80 -8.57
CA MET A 101 -2.47 16.27 -8.69
C MET A 101 -3.25 16.42 -7.39
N GLU A 102 -2.63 16.19 -6.22
CA GLU A 102 -3.26 16.46 -4.91
C GLU A 102 -3.62 17.94 -4.76
N THR A 103 -2.65 18.84 -5.02
CA THR A 103 -2.86 20.31 -4.94
C THR A 103 -3.96 20.79 -5.87
N LEU A 104 -4.07 20.18 -7.06
CA LEU A 104 -5.07 20.50 -8.07
C LEU A 104 -6.42 19.82 -7.83
N GLY A 105 -6.54 18.94 -6.82
CA GLY A 105 -7.76 18.21 -6.50
C GLY A 105 -8.14 17.13 -7.51
N VAL A 106 -7.18 16.61 -8.27
CA VAL A 106 -7.40 15.61 -9.33
C VAL A 106 -6.71 14.25 -9.05
N ALA A 107 -6.02 14.12 -7.92
CA ALA A 107 -5.24 12.94 -7.59
C ALA A 107 -6.09 11.66 -7.58
N GLU A 108 -7.23 11.66 -6.91
CA GLU A 108 -8.11 10.49 -6.84
C GLU A 108 -8.54 9.99 -8.23
N LYS A 109 -8.87 10.92 -9.14
CA LYS A 109 -9.27 10.61 -10.51
C LYS A 109 -8.12 10.11 -11.37
N LEU A 110 -6.91 10.65 -11.20
CA LEU A 110 -5.80 10.45 -12.13
C LEU A 110 -4.73 9.48 -11.63
N HIS A 111 -4.78 9.04 -10.38
CA HIS A 111 -3.76 8.15 -9.78
C HIS A 111 -3.61 6.82 -10.55
N THR A 112 -4.66 6.05 -10.66
CA THR A 112 -4.64 4.77 -11.41
C THR A 112 -4.38 4.98 -12.91
N PRO A 113 -5.01 5.96 -13.60
CA PRO A 113 -4.67 6.27 -15.00
C PRO A 113 -3.20 6.63 -15.22
N LEU A 114 -2.51 7.26 -14.25
CA LEU A 114 -1.09 7.56 -14.38
C LEU A 114 -0.23 6.29 -14.34
N PHE A 115 -0.52 5.36 -13.45
CA PHE A 115 0.08 4.03 -13.47
C PHE A 115 -0.17 3.30 -14.80
N GLU A 116 -1.38 3.36 -15.33
CA GLU A 116 -1.70 2.75 -16.63
C GLU A 116 -0.92 3.37 -17.79
N ALA A 117 -0.74 4.69 -17.80
CA ALA A 117 0.05 5.39 -18.80
C ALA A 117 1.51 4.92 -18.82
N VAL A 118 2.08 4.67 -17.64
CA VAL A 118 3.46 4.18 -17.50
C VAL A 118 3.57 2.68 -17.87
N HIS A 119 2.72 1.82 -17.31
CA HIS A 119 2.95 0.38 -17.34
C HIS A 119 2.16 -0.36 -18.42
N LYS A 120 0.90 0.03 -18.67
CA LYS A 120 0.02 -0.64 -19.62
C LYS A 120 0.11 -0.03 -21.01
N GLN A 121 -0.05 1.27 -21.10
CA GLN A 121 -0.01 2.02 -22.36
C GLN A 121 1.42 2.31 -22.82
N LYS A 122 2.37 2.39 -21.87
CA LYS A 122 3.78 2.72 -22.12
C LYS A 122 3.98 4.04 -22.89
N THR A 123 3.10 4.99 -22.62
CA THR A 123 3.10 6.32 -23.27
C THR A 123 3.77 7.39 -22.43
N LEU A 124 4.17 7.08 -21.18
CA LEU A 124 4.75 8.02 -20.25
C LEU A 124 6.05 7.47 -19.64
N ASN A 125 7.15 8.20 -19.81
CA ASN A 125 8.40 7.92 -19.12
C ASN A 125 8.33 8.47 -17.67
N PRO A 126 8.47 7.63 -16.64
CA PRO A 126 8.34 8.07 -15.23
C PRO A 126 9.50 8.94 -14.73
N THR A 127 10.54 9.16 -15.52
CA THR A 127 11.66 10.04 -15.16
C THR A 127 11.63 11.39 -15.90
N ASP A 128 10.62 11.61 -16.74
CA ASP A 128 10.46 12.85 -17.54
C ASP A 128 9.41 13.76 -16.92
N GLU A 129 9.87 14.88 -16.30
CA GLU A 129 8.98 15.85 -15.66
C GLU A 129 8.12 16.60 -16.69
N LYS A 130 8.69 16.91 -17.87
CA LYS A 130 7.92 17.60 -18.92
C LYS A 130 6.79 16.72 -19.43
N ALA A 131 7.07 15.45 -19.68
CA ALA A 131 6.06 14.48 -20.08
C ALA A 131 4.97 14.32 -19.00
N ALA A 132 5.35 14.34 -17.71
CA ALA A 132 4.40 14.30 -16.60
C ALA A 132 3.47 15.52 -16.57
N ILE A 133 4.02 16.73 -16.75
CA ILE A 133 3.23 17.98 -16.82
C ILE A 133 2.25 17.92 -17.99
N ASP A 134 2.72 17.58 -19.19
CA ASP A 134 1.89 17.50 -20.39
C ASP A 134 0.78 16.44 -20.22
N TRP A 135 1.09 15.29 -19.60
CA TRP A 135 0.12 14.25 -19.31
C TRP A 135 -0.95 14.70 -18.31
N VAL A 136 -0.55 15.30 -17.17
CA VAL A 136 -1.49 15.81 -16.15
C VAL A 136 -2.38 16.91 -16.77
N THR A 137 -1.81 17.83 -17.55
CA THR A 137 -2.57 18.85 -18.26
C THR A 137 -3.65 18.25 -19.15
N LYS A 138 -3.28 17.29 -19.99
CA LYS A 138 -4.20 16.62 -20.92
C LYS A 138 -5.31 15.86 -20.20
N GLN A 139 -4.95 15.10 -19.16
CA GLN A 139 -5.91 14.22 -18.48
C GLN A 139 -6.83 14.95 -17.50
N SER A 140 -6.34 16.03 -16.89
CA SER A 140 -7.15 16.87 -15.99
C SER A 140 -8.07 17.83 -16.73
N GLY A 141 -7.71 18.24 -17.94
CA GLY A 141 -8.37 19.33 -18.68
C GLY A 141 -8.11 20.72 -18.10
N LEU A 142 -7.18 20.84 -17.17
CA LEU A 142 -6.82 22.12 -16.55
C LEU A 142 -5.88 22.93 -17.48
N ASP A 143 -5.86 24.24 -17.24
CA ASP A 143 -4.92 25.13 -17.92
C ASP A 143 -3.47 24.71 -17.66
N LYS A 144 -2.64 24.71 -18.72
CA LYS A 144 -1.25 24.27 -18.66
C LYS A 144 -0.41 25.09 -17.68
N LEU A 145 -0.58 26.41 -17.69
CA LEU A 145 0.17 27.29 -16.78
C LEU A 145 -0.16 26.98 -15.32
N LYS A 146 -1.42 26.68 -15.01
CA LYS A 146 -1.85 26.26 -13.67
C LYS A 146 -1.19 24.94 -13.24
N VAL A 147 -1.08 23.98 -14.14
CA VAL A 147 -0.40 22.70 -13.87
C VAL A 147 1.10 22.92 -13.65
N GLU A 148 1.76 23.68 -14.53
CA GLU A 148 3.18 24.02 -14.38
C GLU A 148 3.50 24.75 -13.07
N GLN A 149 2.64 25.69 -12.67
CA GLN A 149 2.77 26.39 -11.39
C GLN A 149 2.63 25.43 -10.20
N ALA A 150 1.70 24.47 -10.26
CA ALA A 150 1.60 23.44 -9.23
C ALA A 150 2.89 22.63 -9.11
N PHE A 151 3.45 22.12 -10.23
CA PHE A 151 4.72 21.37 -10.22
C PHE A 151 5.92 22.14 -9.67
N LYS A 152 5.93 23.46 -9.81
CA LYS A 152 7.02 24.35 -9.37
C LYS A 152 6.78 24.97 -7.99
N SER A 153 5.66 24.66 -7.34
CA SER A 153 5.29 25.32 -6.09
C SER A 153 6.25 25.00 -4.94
N PHE A 154 6.42 25.94 -4.04
CA PHE A 154 7.22 25.75 -2.81
C PHE A 154 6.64 24.62 -1.95
N THR A 155 5.33 24.50 -1.90
CA THR A 155 4.64 23.42 -1.17
C THR A 155 5.07 22.05 -1.64
N ILE A 156 5.19 21.83 -2.96
CA ILE A 156 5.66 20.55 -3.51
C ILE A 156 7.11 20.26 -3.10
N ASN A 157 7.98 21.25 -3.15
CA ASN A 157 9.37 21.06 -2.71
C ASN A 157 9.44 20.65 -1.22
N THR A 158 8.60 21.25 -0.38
CA THR A 158 8.47 20.85 1.04
C THR A 158 7.96 19.43 1.18
N SER A 159 6.96 19.04 0.38
CA SER A 159 6.40 17.66 0.38
C SER A 159 7.43 16.63 -0.09
N LEU A 160 8.24 16.95 -1.11
CA LEU A 160 9.32 16.07 -1.58
C LEU A 160 10.39 15.86 -0.50
N ASN A 161 10.81 16.93 0.19
CA ASN A 161 11.76 16.82 1.29
C ASN A 161 11.21 15.96 2.43
N ARG A 162 9.94 16.15 2.79
CA ARG A 162 9.27 15.32 3.80
C ARG A 162 9.21 13.85 3.36
N ALA A 163 8.84 13.58 2.11
CA ALA A 163 8.79 12.23 1.56
C ALA A 163 10.15 11.54 1.60
N ALA A 164 11.23 12.25 1.23
CA ALA A 164 12.59 11.72 1.29
C ALA A 164 13.03 11.38 2.73
N ILE A 165 12.68 12.23 3.70
CA ILE A 165 12.96 11.99 5.13
C ILE A 165 12.14 10.80 5.62
N THR A 166 10.84 10.76 5.33
CA THR A 166 9.93 9.67 5.74
C THR A 166 10.36 8.34 5.13
N PHE A 167 10.76 8.33 3.85
CA PHE A 167 11.30 7.12 3.20
C PHE A 167 12.52 6.57 3.96
N ARG A 168 13.48 7.42 4.31
CA ARG A 168 14.65 6.99 5.12
C ARG A 168 14.26 6.51 6.51
N ASN A 169 13.43 7.26 7.21
CA ASN A 169 13.01 6.94 8.58
C ASN A 169 12.19 5.64 8.66
N SER A 170 11.44 5.30 7.60
CA SER A 170 10.70 4.05 7.55
C SER A 170 11.59 2.82 7.48
N GLY A 171 12.83 2.94 7.01
CA GLY A 171 13.69 1.80 6.72
C GLY A 171 13.28 1.03 5.46
N ALA A 172 12.39 1.61 4.63
CA ALA A 172 11.97 0.99 3.37
C ALA A 172 13.17 0.77 2.44
N THR A 173 13.35 -0.45 1.99
CA THR A 173 14.39 -0.83 1.02
C THR A 173 13.88 -0.81 -0.42
N GLY A 174 12.57 -0.61 -0.62
CA GLY A 174 11.91 -0.59 -1.92
C GLY A 174 10.44 -0.22 -1.80
N VAL A 175 9.74 -0.32 -2.93
CA VAL A 175 8.30 -0.07 -3.03
C VAL A 175 7.62 -1.19 -3.81
N PRO A 176 6.33 -1.52 -3.54
CA PRO A 176 5.48 -0.89 -2.55
C PRO A 176 5.83 -1.30 -1.13
N SER A 177 5.73 -0.36 -0.17
CA SER A 177 5.83 -0.61 1.25
C SER A 177 4.66 0.02 1.99
N LEU A 178 4.21 -0.61 3.07
CA LEU A 178 3.14 -0.12 3.94
C LEU A 178 3.72 0.17 5.32
N VAL A 179 3.55 1.40 5.80
CA VAL A 179 3.90 1.78 7.17
C VAL A 179 2.62 1.92 7.99
N ILE A 180 2.55 1.22 9.12
CA ILE A 180 1.38 1.18 9.97
C ILE A 180 1.66 1.94 11.27
N ASP A 181 0.80 2.91 11.60
CA ASP A 181 0.84 3.78 12.79
C ASP A 181 2.21 4.47 12.98
N GLY A 182 2.95 4.67 11.88
CA GLY A 182 4.30 5.25 11.93
C GLY A 182 5.34 4.41 12.67
N LYS A 183 5.05 3.13 12.96
CA LYS A 183 5.88 2.27 13.84
C LYS A 183 6.31 0.97 13.19
N TYR A 184 5.49 0.39 12.33
CA TYR A 184 5.74 -0.89 11.70
C TYR A 184 5.76 -0.75 10.19
N ILE A 185 6.58 -1.54 9.54
CA ILE A 185 6.69 -1.60 8.09
C ILE A 185 6.54 -3.02 7.59
N THR A 186 5.79 -3.19 6.52
CA THR A 186 5.75 -4.40 5.70
C THR A 186 5.84 -4.04 4.24
N SER A 187 6.12 -5.03 3.39
CA SER A 187 6.18 -4.84 1.94
C SER A 187 5.81 -6.14 1.23
N SER A 188 5.54 -6.04 -0.06
CA SER A 188 5.30 -7.23 -0.90
C SER A 188 6.50 -8.18 -0.89
N THR A 189 7.72 -7.66 -0.82
CA THR A 189 8.95 -8.47 -0.74
C THR A 189 9.04 -9.20 0.60
N MET A 190 8.78 -8.53 1.72
CA MET A 190 8.85 -9.12 3.05
C MET A 190 7.76 -10.18 3.24
N SER A 191 6.56 -9.93 2.76
CA SER A 191 5.41 -10.80 2.97
C SER A 191 5.25 -11.89 1.91
N GLY A 192 6.06 -11.90 0.84
CA GLY A 192 5.98 -12.89 -0.23
C GLY A 192 4.89 -12.60 -1.27
N GLY A 193 4.40 -11.35 -1.37
CA GLY A 193 3.45 -10.91 -2.39
C GLY A 193 2.53 -9.79 -1.92
N ASN A 194 1.81 -9.18 -2.87
CA ASN A 194 0.94 -8.04 -2.59
C ASN A 194 -0.22 -8.39 -1.64
N GLU A 195 -0.91 -9.50 -1.88
CA GLU A 195 -2.02 -9.92 -1.02
C GLU A 195 -1.54 -10.29 0.39
N GLN A 196 -0.38 -10.94 0.49
CA GLN A 196 0.23 -11.28 1.77
C GLN A 196 0.64 -10.03 2.54
N ALA A 197 1.16 -9.00 1.87
CA ALA A 197 1.47 -7.73 2.50
C ALA A 197 0.22 -7.05 3.11
N LEU A 198 -0.93 -7.12 2.43
CA LEU A 198 -2.20 -6.61 2.96
C LEU A 198 -2.68 -7.42 4.19
N LYS A 199 -2.54 -8.76 4.17
CA LYS A 199 -2.85 -9.61 5.35
C LYS A 199 -1.91 -9.32 6.52
N THR A 200 -0.63 -9.08 6.23
CA THR A 200 0.35 -8.67 7.25
C THR A 200 -0.01 -7.30 7.82
N ALA A 201 -0.47 -6.36 6.99
CA ALA A 201 -0.94 -5.06 7.44
C ALA A 201 -2.18 -5.18 8.34
N ASP A 202 -3.16 -6.05 8.02
CA ASP A 202 -4.31 -6.34 8.88
C ASP A 202 -3.88 -6.86 10.25
N TYR A 203 -2.95 -7.81 10.28
CA TYR A 203 -2.38 -8.33 11.53
C TYR A 203 -1.71 -7.24 12.37
N ILE A 204 -0.92 -6.35 11.77
CA ILE A 204 -0.26 -5.26 12.48
C ILE A 204 -1.30 -4.25 12.98
N ILE A 205 -2.31 -3.90 12.18
CA ILE A 205 -3.41 -3.01 12.57
C ILE A 205 -4.11 -3.54 13.82
N ASP A 206 -4.41 -4.84 13.86
CA ASP A 206 -5.07 -5.47 15.02
C ASP A 206 -4.20 -5.41 16.28
N ASN A 207 -2.89 -5.60 16.16
CA ASN A 207 -1.98 -5.48 17.29
C ASN A 207 -1.87 -4.01 17.78
N VAL A 208 -1.71 -3.05 16.88
CA VAL A 208 -1.70 -1.62 17.21
C VAL A 208 -3.01 -1.20 17.90
N ARG A 209 -4.14 -1.72 17.45
CA ARG A 209 -5.46 -1.46 18.06
C ARG A 209 -5.52 -1.94 19.52
N LYS A 210 -5.03 -3.16 19.78
CA LYS A 210 -4.93 -3.72 21.14
C LYS A 210 -4.02 -2.86 22.03
N ASP A 211 -2.86 -2.45 21.52
CA ASP A 211 -1.91 -1.63 22.25
C ASP A 211 -2.49 -0.24 22.60
N LYS A 212 -3.22 0.37 21.64
CA LYS A 212 -3.90 1.66 21.89
C LYS A 212 -5.04 1.52 22.90
N ALA A 213 -5.74 0.40 22.93
CA ALA A 213 -6.80 0.14 23.90
C ALA A 213 -6.26 -0.08 25.32
N ALA A 214 -5.11 -0.75 25.45
CA ALA A 214 -4.46 -1.01 26.74
C ALA A 214 -3.83 0.22 27.40
N LYS A 215 -3.66 1.34 26.66
CA LYS A 215 -3.08 2.60 27.14
C LYS A 215 -4.13 3.64 27.54
N LYS A 216 -5.40 3.34 27.39
CA LYS A 216 -6.55 4.16 27.83
C LYS A 216 -7.03 3.73 29.20
#